data_d262e752bd63717ee9f1178f88379010
#
_entry.id   d262e752bd63717ee9f1178f88379010
#
_cell.length_a   1.000
_cell.length_b   1.000
_cell.length_c   1.000
_cell.angle_alpha   90.00
_cell.angle_beta   90.00
_cell.angle_gamma   90.00
#
_symmetry.space_group_name_H-M   'P 1'
#
loop_
_entity.id
_entity.type
_entity.pdbx_description
1 polymer ?
#
loop_
_entity_poly.entity_id
_entity_poly.type
_entity_poly.pdbx_seq_one_letter_code
_entity_poly.pdbx_strand_id
1 'polypeptide(L)'
;MKKILLLAIALVLSSCADNSMSQKDMNLKIVNTFWDNILTENYQVALDLLHEDLEFEFMGICTICKKYDREGFEKQWFMTVIPEVLPDGILLTKVNQMANEEWVVTTFDGKAMAANGEYNNRYAMVMKLKDDKIIFFQEYQSDLLAETALFEKEVVDMK
;
A
#
# COMPACT_ATOMS: atom_id res chain seq x y z
N MET A 1 -60.04 -41.74 -28.76
CA MET A 1 -59.50 -41.27 -27.49
C MET A 1 -58.03 -40.96 -27.69
N LYS A 2 -57.66 -39.69 -27.91
CA LYS A 2 -56.28 -39.27 -28.14
C LYS A 2 -55.61 -38.95 -26.80
N LYS A 3 -54.57 -39.68 -26.40
CA LYS A 3 -53.76 -39.36 -25.23
C LYS A 3 -52.74 -38.27 -25.58
N ILE A 4 -52.90 -37.10 -24.97
CA ILE A 4 -51.95 -36.00 -25.08
C ILE A 4 -50.86 -36.26 -24.06
N LEU A 5 -49.62 -36.50 -24.56
CA LEU A 5 -48.43 -36.66 -23.76
C LEU A 5 -47.83 -35.25 -23.52
N LEU A 6 -48.00 -34.70 -22.32
CA LEU A 6 -47.39 -33.46 -21.88
C LEU A 6 -45.92 -33.75 -21.53
N LEU A 7 -45.02 -33.29 -22.41
CA LEU A 7 -43.56 -33.32 -22.18
C LEU A 7 -43.20 -32.07 -21.35
N ALA A 8 -42.98 -32.28 -20.04
CA ALA A 8 -42.45 -31.21 -19.18
C ALA A 8 -40.94 -31.05 -19.41
N ILE A 9 -40.53 -30.01 -20.14
CA ILE A 9 -39.14 -29.61 -20.28
C ILE A 9 -38.74 -28.85 -19.01
N ALA A 10 -38.04 -29.54 -18.09
CA ALA A 10 -37.41 -28.89 -16.95
C ALA A 10 -36.16 -28.15 -17.47
N LEU A 11 -36.24 -26.83 -17.63
CA LEU A 11 -35.08 -25.96 -17.83
C LEU A 11 -34.31 -25.92 -16.50
N VAL A 12 -33.24 -26.70 -16.43
CA VAL A 12 -32.24 -26.58 -15.37
C VAL A 12 -31.42 -25.36 -15.72
N LEU A 13 -31.75 -24.20 -15.15
CA LEU A 13 -30.89 -23.04 -15.13
C LEU A 13 -29.70 -23.37 -14.19
N SER A 14 -28.66 -23.96 -14.75
CA SER A 14 -27.34 -23.97 -14.11
C SER A 14 -26.89 -22.52 -14.00
N SER A 15 -27.19 -21.88 -12.86
CA SER A 15 -26.49 -20.66 -12.50
C SER A 15 -25.05 -21.08 -12.20
N CYS A 16 -24.15 -20.94 -13.18
CA CYS A 16 -22.74 -20.87 -12.89
C CYS A 16 -22.56 -19.68 -11.94
N ALA A 17 -22.40 -19.96 -10.66
CA ALA A 17 -21.87 -18.96 -9.74
C ALA A 17 -20.47 -18.65 -10.27
N ASP A 18 -20.34 -17.48 -10.89
CA ASP A 18 -19.04 -16.97 -11.33
C ASP A 18 -18.24 -16.74 -10.04
N ASN A 19 -17.34 -17.69 -9.73
CA ASN A 19 -16.42 -17.63 -8.61
C ASN A 19 -15.25 -16.65 -8.93
N SER A 20 -15.52 -15.61 -9.73
CA SER A 20 -14.55 -14.56 -9.98
C SER A 20 -14.37 -13.76 -8.69
N MET A 21 -13.11 -13.58 -8.31
CA MET A 21 -12.74 -12.71 -7.18
C MET A 21 -13.26 -11.28 -7.46
N SER A 22 -13.85 -10.62 -6.48
CA SER A 22 -14.28 -9.24 -6.65
C SER A 22 -13.07 -8.32 -6.89
N GLN A 23 -13.26 -7.18 -7.59
CA GLN A 23 -12.17 -6.21 -7.81
C GLN A 23 -11.57 -5.74 -6.48
N LYS A 24 -12.41 -5.48 -5.49
CA LYS A 24 -12.00 -5.17 -4.12
C LYS A 24 -11.06 -6.23 -3.54
N ASP A 25 -11.40 -7.52 -3.67
CA ASP A 25 -10.57 -8.61 -3.11
C ASP A 25 -9.28 -8.77 -3.90
N MET A 26 -9.31 -8.54 -5.20
CA MET A 26 -8.12 -8.48 -6.05
C MET A 26 -7.17 -7.37 -5.61
N ASN A 27 -7.70 -6.15 -5.41
CA ASN A 27 -6.93 -5.00 -4.93
C ASN A 27 -6.30 -5.27 -3.55
N LEU A 28 -7.06 -5.85 -2.62
CA LEU A 28 -6.53 -6.27 -1.32
C LEU A 28 -5.38 -7.27 -1.46
N LYS A 29 -5.52 -8.26 -2.35
CA LYS A 29 -4.48 -9.25 -2.62
C LYS A 29 -3.21 -8.60 -3.16
N ILE A 30 -3.32 -7.69 -4.13
CA ILE A 30 -2.17 -6.99 -4.73
C ILE A 30 -1.42 -6.19 -3.66
N VAL A 31 -2.14 -5.37 -2.88
CA VAL A 31 -1.54 -4.54 -1.84
C VAL A 31 -0.94 -5.39 -0.71
N ASN A 32 -1.58 -6.49 -0.31
CA ASN A 32 -0.99 -7.41 0.66
C ASN A 32 0.28 -8.07 0.10
N THR A 33 0.26 -8.52 -1.17
CA THR A 33 1.45 -9.08 -1.82
C THR A 33 2.58 -8.05 -1.88
N PHE A 34 2.28 -6.78 -2.16
CA PHE A 34 3.26 -5.69 -2.13
C PHE A 34 3.92 -5.59 -0.74
N TRP A 35 3.13 -5.45 0.32
CA TRP A 35 3.65 -5.31 1.69
C TRP A 35 4.38 -6.55 2.18
N ASP A 36 3.86 -7.74 1.91
CA ASP A 36 4.50 -8.99 2.31
C ASP A 36 5.90 -9.13 1.69
N ASN A 37 6.07 -8.69 0.43
CA ASN A 37 7.36 -8.72 -0.24
C ASN A 37 8.31 -7.58 0.20
N ILE A 38 7.78 -6.40 0.54
CA ILE A 38 8.59 -5.34 1.19
C ILE A 38 9.13 -5.84 2.54
N LEU A 39 8.27 -6.43 3.38
CA LEU A 39 8.63 -6.89 4.73
C LEU A 39 9.52 -8.13 4.76
N THR A 40 9.59 -8.89 3.66
CA THR A 40 10.46 -10.07 3.50
C THR A 40 11.65 -9.83 2.58
N GLU A 41 11.92 -8.55 2.25
CA GLU A 41 13.05 -8.11 1.42
C GLU A 41 13.05 -8.65 -0.02
N ASN A 42 11.91 -9.15 -0.50
CA ASN A 42 11.71 -9.55 -1.88
C ASN A 42 11.36 -8.33 -2.76
N TYR A 43 12.18 -7.31 -2.72
CA TYR A 43 11.90 -5.98 -3.25
C TYR A 43 11.50 -5.97 -4.73
N GLN A 44 12.14 -6.78 -5.56
CA GLN A 44 11.81 -6.83 -6.99
C GLN A 44 10.36 -7.24 -7.23
N VAL A 45 9.85 -8.24 -6.50
CA VAL A 45 8.46 -8.69 -6.61
C VAL A 45 7.49 -7.59 -6.18
N ALA A 46 7.81 -6.84 -5.13
CA ALA A 46 7.01 -5.68 -4.71
C ALA A 46 7.03 -4.57 -5.77
N LEU A 47 8.21 -4.21 -6.28
CA LEU A 47 8.36 -3.18 -7.30
C LEU A 47 7.64 -3.54 -8.62
N ASP A 48 7.58 -4.80 -8.99
CA ASP A 48 6.86 -5.27 -10.18
C ASP A 48 5.33 -5.08 -10.08
N LEU A 49 4.79 -4.88 -8.87
CA LEU A 49 3.37 -4.56 -8.64
C LEU A 49 3.05 -3.07 -8.82
N LEU A 50 4.05 -2.22 -9.01
CA LEU A 50 3.86 -0.80 -9.26
C LEU A 50 3.64 -0.54 -10.75
N HIS A 51 2.69 0.38 -11.07
CA HIS A 51 2.43 0.82 -12.43
C HIS A 51 3.59 1.65 -12.99
N GLU A 52 3.78 1.67 -14.31
CA GLU A 52 4.81 2.50 -14.97
C GLU A 52 4.60 4.00 -14.72
N ASP A 53 3.35 4.44 -14.67
CA ASP A 53 2.95 5.82 -14.37
C ASP A 53 2.69 6.03 -12.85
N LEU A 54 3.39 5.33 -11.95
CA LEU A 54 3.23 5.51 -10.52
C LEU A 54 3.45 6.96 -10.11
N GLU A 55 2.53 7.50 -9.32
CA GLU A 55 2.71 8.72 -8.55
C GLU A 55 2.82 8.34 -7.06
N PHE A 56 3.99 8.54 -6.47
CA PHE A 56 4.21 8.38 -5.03
C PHE A 56 4.36 9.72 -4.36
N GLU A 57 3.78 9.89 -3.19
CA GLU A 57 3.93 11.10 -2.39
C GLU A 57 4.14 10.73 -0.92
N PHE A 58 5.29 11.10 -0.37
CA PHE A 58 5.51 11.14 1.06
C PHE A 58 4.91 12.45 1.58
N MET A 59 3.77 12.32 2.25
CA MET A 59 2.89 13.44 2.59
C MET A 59 3.46 14.30 3.70
N GLY A 60 3.22 15.63 3.59
CA GLY A 60 3.54 16.59 4.62
C GLY A 60 4.46 17.69 4.15
N ILE A 61 5.10 18.37 5.12
CA ILE A 61 6.02 19.52 4.92
C ILE A 61 7.42 19.24 5.48
N CYS A 62 7.77 17.98 5.67
CA CYS A 62 9.06 17.57 6.23
C CYS A 62 10.20 17.63 5.20
N THR A 63 11.46 17.45 5.66
CA THR A 63 12.68 17.49 4.83
C THR A 63 12.63 16.54 3.63
N ILE A 64 12.03 15.35 3.80
CA ILE A 64 11.90 14.34 2.73
C ILE A 64 10.50 14.28 2.12
N CYS A 65 9.57 15.15 2.55
CA CYS A 65 8.21 15.19 2.05
C CYS A 65 8.18 15.77 0.62
N LYS A 66 7.95 14.92 -0.36
CA LYS A 66 7.82 15.31 -1.78
C LYS A 66 7.16 14.22 -2.62
N LYS A 67 6.93 14.56 -3.89
CA LYS A 67 6.42 13.64 -4.90
C LYS A 67 7.54 12.98 -5.68
N TYR A 68 7.30 11.74 -6.07
CA TYR A 68 8.18 10.94 -6.90
C TYR A 68 7.35 10.24 -7.98
N ASP A 69 7.90 10.11 -9.17
CA ASP A 69 7.44 9.16 -10.18
C ASP A 69 7.95 7.74 -9.86
N ARG A 70 7.66 6.79 -10.73
CA ARG A 70 8.06 5.39 -10.58
C ARG A 70 9.58 5.21 -10.39
N GLU A 71 10.38 5.90 -11.19
CA GLU A 71 11.84 5.81 -11.11
C GLU A 71 12.36 6.49 -9.84
N GLY A 72 11.82 7.64 -9.48
CA GLY A 72 12.14 8.37 -8.25
C GLY A 72 11.77 7.59 -7.00
N PHE A 73 10.60 6.91 -6.98
CA PHE A 73 10.24 6.02 -5.87
C PHE A 73 11.26 4.90 -5.70
N GLU A 74 11.63 4.20 -6.79
CA GLU A 74 12.56 3.08 -6.71
C GLU A 74 13.98 3.53 -6.33
N LYS A 75 14.57 4.46 -7.10
CA LYS A 75 15.99 4.80 -6.96
C LYS A 75 16.28 5.82 -5.86
N GLN A 76 15.41 6.84 -5.71
CA GLN A 76 15.67 7.91 -4.76
C GLN A 76 15.05 7.59 -3.39
N TRP A 77 13.74 7.29 -3.35
CA TRP A 77 13.06 7.01 -2.08
C TRP A 77 13.52 5.68 -1.48
N PHE A 78 13.26 4.59 -2.17
CA PHE A 78 13.40 3.24 -1.63
C PHE A 78 14.86 2.78 -1.51
N MET A 79 15.70 3.05 -2.53
CA MET A 79 17.09 2.57 -2.57
C MET A 79 18.08 3.56 -1.95
N THR A 80 17.71 4.81 -1.70
CA THR A 80 18.62 5.84 -1.18
C THR A 80 18.13 6.42 0.14
N VAL A 81 16.97 7.10 0.16
CA VAL A 81 16.50 7.83 1.35
C VAL A 81 16.22 6.88 2.51
N ILE A 82 15.49 5.79 2.29
CA ILE A 82 15.12 4.86 3.37
C ILE A 82 16.35 4.24 4.04
N PRO A 83 17.32 3.65 3.31
CA PRO A 83 18.53 3.11 3.94
C PRO A 83 19.41 4.16 4.64
N GLU A 84 19.38 5.41 4.17
CA GLU A 84 20.13 6.51 4.79
C GLU A 84 19.55 6.91 6.15
N VAL A 85 18.22 7.05 6.23
CA VAL A 85 17.55 7.53 7.47
C VAL A 85 17.16 6.42 8.43
N LEU A 86 17.00 5.19 7.95
CA LEU A 86 16.62 3.98 8.69
C LEU A 86 17.55 2.81 8.34
N PRO A 87 18.85 2.87 8.71
CA PRO A 87 19.85 1.88 8.30
C PRO A 87 19.53 0.45 8.74
N ASP A 88 18.84 0.29 9.86
CA ASP A 88 18.42 -1.02 10.38
C ASP A 88 16.99 -1.40 9.95
N GLY A 89 16.40 -0.61 9.01
CA GLY A 89 15.05 -0.79 8.53
C GLY A 89 13.97 -0.38 9.54
N ILE A 90 12.73 -0.77 9.26
CA ILE A 90 11.56 -0.48 10.09
C ILE A 90 10.68 -1.71 10.22
N LEU A 91 10.27 -2.03 11.45
CA LEU A 91 9.25 -3.04 11.70
C LEU A 91 7.86 -2.42 11.54
N LEU A 92 7.13 -2.81 10.52
CA LEU A 92 5.74 -2.40 10.30
C LEU A 92 4.77 -3.48 10.79
N THR A 93 3.84 -3.09 11.67
CA THR A 93 2.75 -3.95 12.12
C THR A 93 1.44 -3.42 11.55
N LYS A 94 0.77 -4.20 10.69
CA LYS A 94 -0.52 -3.84 10.12
C LYS A 94 -1.58 -3.79 11.20
N VAL A 95 -2.29 -2.65 11.31
CA VAL A 95 -3.34 -2.40 12.30
C VAL A 95 -4.72 -2.61 11.67
N ASN A 96 -4.99 -1.93 10.55
CA ASN A 96 -6.25 -1.99 9.83
C ASN A 96 -6.03 -1.94 8.33
N GLN A 97 -7.03 -2.46 7.59
CA GLN A 97 -7.06 -2.34 6.14
C GLN A 97 -8.50 -2.25 5.65
N MET A 98 -8.76 -1.37 4.71
CA MET A 98 -10.05 -1.22 4.04
C MET A 98 -9.85 -0.99 2.56
N ALA A 99 -10.79 -1.44 1.73
CA ALA A 99 -10.71 -1.34 0.28
C ALA A 99 -12.08 -1.16 -0.36
N ASN A 100 -12.06 -0.60 -1.56
CA ASN A 100 -13.15 -0.63 -2.52
C ASN A 100 -12.61 -1.08 -3.90
N GLU A 101 -13.35 -0.81 -4.97
CA GLU A 101 -13.02 -1.22 -6.33
C GLU A 101 -11.81 -0.52 -6.93
N GLU A 102 -11.34 0.59 -6.33
CA GLU A 102 -10.19 1.35 -6.83
C GLU A 102 -9.10 1.55 -5.78
N TRP A 103 -9.46 1.64 -4.50
CA TRP A 103 -8.58 2.09 -3.43
C TRP A 103 -8.38 1.06 -2.34
N VAL A 104 -7.17 1.03 -1.79
CA VAL A 104 -6.84 0.31 -0.56
C VAL A 104 -6.16 1.28 0.40
N VAL A 105 -6.65 1.34 1.62
CA VAL A 105 -6.02 2.08 2.72
C VAL A 105 -5.56 1.07 3.76
N THR A 106 -4.27 1.12 4.11
CA THR A 106 -3.69 0.27 5.15
C THR A 106 -3.06 1.15 6.22
N THR A 107 -3.36 0.89 7.48
CA THR A 107 -2.69 1.57 8.60
C THR A 107 -1.67 0.65 9.26
N PHE A 108 -0.53 1.23 9.65
CA PHE A 108 0.55 0.53 10.33
C PHE A 108 1.00 1.27 11.58
N ASP A 109 1.42 0.51 12.58
CA ASP A 109 2.34 0.98 13.60
C ASP A 109 3.76 0.60 13.17
N GLY A 110 4.66 1.58 13.12
CA GLY A 110 6.06 1.39 12.76
C GLY A 110 6.97 1.55 13.96
N LYS A 111 8.01 0.72 14.04
CA LYS A 111 9.08 0.81 15.05
C LYS A 111 10.42 0.74 14.36
N ALA A 112 11.24 1.75 14.58
CA ALA A 112 12.61 1.81 14.08
C ALA A 112 13.52 2.55 15.06
N MET A 113 14.81 2.32 14.90
CA MET A 113 15.85 3.17 15.43
C MET A 113 16.40 4.01 14.27
N ALA A 114 16.29 5.31 14.37
CA ALA A 114 16.86 6.26 13.43
C ALA A 114 18.15 6.87 13.98
N ALA A 115 18.81 7.71 13.19
CA ALA A 115 20.08 8.34 13.56
C ALA A 115 20.00 9.12 14.89
N ASN A 116 18.83 9.74 15.18
CA ASN A 116 18.64 10.60 16.34
C ASN A 116 17.66 10.04 17.37
N GLY A 117 17.50 8.73 17.45
CA GLY A 117 16.68 8.06 18.45
C GLY A 117 15.56 7.21 17.89
N GLU A 118 14.59 6.89 18.74
CA GLU A 118 13.46 6.06 18.33
C GLU A 118 12.56 6.78 17.32
N TYR A 119 12.24 6.08 16.22
CA TYR A 119 11.29 6.51 15.21
C TYR A 119 10.07 5.57 15.22
N ASN A 120 9.29 5.66 16.30
CA ASN A 120 8.07 4.88 16.47
C ASN A 120 6.87 5.68 15.92
N ASN A 121 6.61 5.55 14.62
CA ASN A 121 5.59 6.33 13.93
C ASN A 121 4.35 5.51 13.59
N ARG A 122 3.26 6.20 13.21
CA ARG A 122 2.03 5.62 12.71
C ARG A 122 1.80 6.07 11.30
N TYR A 123 1.31 5.16 10.48
CA TYR A 123 1.17 5.39 9.05
C TYR A 123 -0.25 5.13 8.59
N ALA A 124 -0.70 5.94 7.61
CA ALA A 124 -1.80 5.58 6.73
C ALA A 124 -1.26 5.56 5.29
N MET A 125 -1.26 4.38 4.71
CA MET A 125 -0.80 4.12 3.34
C MET A 125 -2.03 4.05 2.44
N VAL A 126 -2.19 5.04 1.55
CA VAL A 126 -3.33 5.17 0.64
C VAL A 126 -2.87 4.81 -0.76
N MET A 127 -3.43 3.75 -1.34
CA MET A 127 -3.04 3.24 -2.65
C MET A 127 -4.24 3.19 -3.58
N LYS A 128 -4.06 3.65 -4.83
CA LYS A 128 -5.00 3.45 -5.92
C LYS A 128 -4.45 2.40 -6.88
N LEU A 129 -5.35 1.53 -7.36
CA LEU A 129 -4.99 0.49 -8.32
C LEU A 129 -5.62 0.77 -9.68
N LYS A 130 -4.88 0.39 -10.72
CA LYS A 130 -5.30 0.41 -12.12
C LYS A 130 -4.58 -0.74 -12.84
N ASP A 131 -5.30 -1.48 -13.68
CA ASP A 131 -4.75 -2.57 -14.48
C ASP A 131 -3.91 -3.56 -13.63
N ASP A 132 -4.46 -3.94 -12.45
CA ASP A 132 -3.85 -4.84 -11.46
C ASP A 132 -2.49 -4.39 -10.93
N LYS A 133 -2.23 -3.07 -10.95
CA LYS A 133 -1.01 -2.44 -10.42
C LYS A 133 -1.32 -1.22 -9.57
N ILE A 134 -0.40 -0.88 -8.67
CA ILE A 134 -0.49 0.31 -7.84
C ILE A 134 -0.03 1.51 -8.67
N ILE A 135 -0.97 2.40 -9.03
CA ILE A 135 -0.69 3.59 -9.85
C ILE A 135 -0.53 4.87 -9.02
N PHE A 136 -1.05 4.86 -7.80
CA PHE A 136 -0.94 5.98 -6.89
C PHE A 136 -0.67 5.48 -5.49
N PHE A 137 0.24 6.14 -4.77
CA PHE A 137 0.60 5.77 -3.41
C PHE A 137 0.92 7.03 -2.60
N GLN A 138 0.18 7.25 -1.51
CA GLN A 138 0.47 8.29 -0.53
C GLN A 138 0.77 7.67 0.83
N GLU A 139 1.83 8.17 1.46
CA GLU A 139 2.24 7.79 2.80
C GLU A 139 2.04 8.97 3.75
N TYR A 140 1.08 8.82 4.67
CA TYR A 140 0.81 9.78 5.75
C TYR A 140 1.47 9.31 7.03
N GLN A 141 2.11 10.22 7.75
CA GLN A 141 2.84 9.94 8.98
C GLN A 141 2.94 11.22 9.84
N SER A 142 3.69 11.19 10.95
CA SER A 142 3.95 12.38 11.76
C SER A 142 5.21 13.11 11.26
N ASP A 143 5.02 14.27 10.60
CA ASP A 143 6.11 15.13 10.13
C ASP A 143 7.04 15.55 11.27
N LEU A 144 6.46 15.89 12.42
CA LEU A 144 7.24 16.31 13.59
C LEU A 144 8.21 15.23 14.03
N LEU A 145 7.73 13.97 14.10
CA LEU A 145 8.58 12.86 14.48
C LEU A 145 9.63 12.55 13.39
N ALA A 146 9.27 12.66 12.10
CA ALA A 146 10.23 12.53 11.01
C ALA A 146 11.35 13.59 11.13
N GLU A 147 11.00 14.86 11.35
CA GLU A 147 11.98 15.94 11.46
C GLU A 147 12.91 15.79 12.66
N THR A 148 12.39 15.35 13.80
CA THR A 148 13.20 15.24 15.03
C THR A 148 14.05 13.96 15.08
N ALA A 149 13.50 12.80 14.70
CA ALA A 149 14.20 11.53 14.79
C ALA A 149 15.12 11.24 13.58
N LEU A 150 14.74 11.67 12.38
CA LEU A 150 15.51 11.41 11.16
C LEU A 150 16.52 12.54 10.84
N PHE A 151 16.24 13.82 11.23
CA PHE A 151 16.97 14.99 10.75
C PHE A 151 17.48 15.94 11.86
N GLU A 152 17.69 15.50 13.08
CA GLU A 152 18.29 16.31 14.18
C GLU A 152 17.63 17.68 14.45
N LYS A 153 16.35 17.83 14.08
CA LYS A 153 15.64 19.07 14.36
C LYS A 153 15.04 19.07 15.75
N GLU A 154 15.00 20.23 16.37
CA GLU A 154 14.46 20.43 17.70
C GLU A 154 13.16 21.23 17.65
N VAL A 155 12.24 20.89 18.54
CA VAL A 155 11.05 21.72 18.81
C VAL A 155 11.40 22.68 19.93
N VAL A 156 11.29 23.99 19.64
CA VAL A 156 11.57 25.04 20.62
C VAL A 156 10.35 25.92 20.87
N ASP A 157 10.13 26.30 22.12
CA ASP A 157 9.10 27.26 22.46
C ASP A 157 9.51 28.65 21.97
N MET A 158 8.68 29.25 21.12
CA MET A 158 8.85 30.65 20.77
C MET A 158 8.35 31.54 21.94
N LYS A 159 9.26 32.33 22.48
CA LYS A 159 8.96 33.32 23.55
C LYS A 159 8.40 34.60 22.96
#